data_acd0275d17d5784f8da0024479ff91d5
#
_entry.id   acd0275d17d5784f8da0024479ff91d5
#
_cell.length_a   1.000
_cell.length_b   1.000
_cell.length_c   1.000
_cell.angle_alpha   90.00
_cell.angle_beta   90.00
_cell.angle_gamma   90.00
#
_symmetry.space_group_name_H-M   'P 1'
#
loop_
_entity.id
_entity.type
_entity.pdbx_description
1 polymer ?
#
loop_
_entity_poly.entity_id
_entity_poly.type
_entity_poly.pdbx_seq_one_letter_code
_entity_poly.pdbx_strand_id
1 'polypeptide(L)'
;YYVFKNKTINPDRIEINGIEDIKEEIARMNIFLKNQEENNKCKKFIEENFTDIDVFEMMDTDSKIKRKWLAINPKYINKFVGIQFLCKKLNIDTKNVIFFGDSTNDLMAIKNVGVGVAMGNALDIVKENAKEVTLSNEENGIAVFLEKLESEK
;
A
#
# COMPACT_ATOMS: atom_id res chain seq x y z
N TYR A 1 11.68 21.57 2.29
CA TYR A 1 11.20 20.28 2.80
C TYR A 1 10.11 20.53 3.84
N TYR A 2 8.87 20.12 3.55
CA TYR A 2 7.77 20.22 4.53
C TYR A 2 7.64 18.89 5.24
N VAL A 3 8.23 18.77 6.39
CA VAL A 3 7.83 17.76 7.37
C VAL A 3 6.58 18.30 8.06
N PHE A 4 5.46 17.57 7.98
CA PHE A 4 4.22 17.99 8.63
C PHE A 4 4.45 18.11 10.14
N LYS A 5 4.45 19.36 10.66
CA LYS A 5 4.42 19.64 12.09
C LYS A 5 3.03 19.33 12.66
N ASN A 6 2.77 18.09 12.98
CA ASN A 6 1.68 17.75 13.88
C ASN A 6 2.26 16.99 15.06
N LYS A 7 2.76 17.75 16.03
CA LYS A 7 3.39 17.23 17.26
C LYS A 7 2.48 16.34 18.10
N THR A 8 1.17 16.32 17.81
CA THR A 8 0.16 15.59 18.60
C THR A 8 -0.05 14.14 18.14
N ILE A 9 0.41 13.75 16.93
CA ILE A 9 0.02 12.45 16.33
C ILE A 9 1.13 11.40 16.39
N ASN A 10 2.40 11.79 16.47
CA ASN A 10 3.49 10.82 16.59
C ASN A 10 4.68 11.42 17.34
N PRO A 11 4.95 10.97 18.59
CA PRO A 11 6.07 11.45 19.41
C PRO A 11 7.44 11.07 18.81
N ASP A 12 7.51 10.09 17.92
CA ASP A 12 8.75 9.58 17.32
C ASP A 12 9.15 10.35 16.04
N ARG A 13 8.49 11.47 15.74
CA ARG A 13 8.89 12.31 14.60
C ARG A 13 10.11 13.14 14.92
N ILE A 14 11.17 12.87 14.15
CA ILE A 14 12.40 13.66 14.17
C ILE A 14 12.34 14.65 13.01
N GLU A 15 12.55 15.94 13.28
CA GLU A 15 12.76 16.96 12.24
C GLU A 15 14.25 16.95 11.85
N ILE A 16 14.53 16.77 10.57
CA ILE A 16 15.90 16.79 10.03
C ILE A 16 16.09 18.00 9.13
N ASN A 17 17.30 18.54 9.09
CA ASN A 17 17.64 19.67 8.24
C ASN A 17 18.06 19.24 6.83
N GLY A 18 18.62 18.05 6.72
CA GLY A 18 19.01 17.45 5.46
C GLY A 18 18.96 15.93 5.49
N ILE A 19 19.05 15.29 4.34
CA ILE A 19 19.03 13.82 4.23
C ILE A 19 20.25 13.19 4.90
N GLU A 20 21.34 13.91 5.02
CA GLU A 20 22.59 13.53 5.71
C GLU A 20 22.42 13.32 7.21
N ASP A 21 21.36 13.85 7.79
CA ASP A 21 21.03 13.67 9.20
C ASP A 21 20.41 12.27 9.47
N ILE A 22 19.99 11.55 8.42
CA ILE A 22 19.41 10.21 8.53
C ILE A 22 20.56 9.20 8.63
N LYS A 23 20.62 8.51 9.76
CA LYS A 23 21.63 7.46 10.03
C LYS A 23 21.09 6.04 9.98
N GLU A 24 19.75 5.92 10.00
CA GLU A 24 19.05 4.66 9.96
C GLU A 24 18.75 4.22 8.51
N GLU A 25 18.53 2.92 8.30
CA GLU A 25 18.02 2.40 7.03
C GLU A 25 16.62 2.93 6.74
N ILE A 26 16.42 3.47 5.54
CA ILE A 26 15.13 4.01 5.13
C ILE A 26 14.29 2.88 4.53
N ALA A 27 13.23 2.48 5.25
CA ALA A 27 12.28 1.49 4.77
C ALA A 27 11.32 2.05 3.70
N ARG A 28 10.99 3.35 3.78
CA ARG A 28 10.10 4.04 2.85
C ARG A 28 10.31 5.55 2.89
N MET A 29 10.19 6.19 1.74
CA MET A 29 10.19 7.65 1.62
C MET A 29 8.89 8.14 0.97
N ASN A 30 8.32 9.24 1.49
CA ASN A 30 7.21 9.93 0.85
C ASN A 30 7.65 11.35 0.47
N ILE A 31 7.47 11.71 -0.79
CA ILE A 31 7.84 13.02 -1.33
C ILE A 31 6.57 13.78 -1.71
N PHE A 32 6.36 14.93 -1.07
CA PHE A 32 5.26 15.84 -1.37
C PHE A 32 5.79 16.99 -2.22
N LEU A 33 5.30 17.09 -3.45
CA LEU A 33 5.68 18.11 -4.41
C LEU A 33 4.53 19.11 -4.62
N LYS A 34 4.83 20.26 -5.22
CA LYS A 34 3.88 21.37 -5.31
C LYS A 34 2.73 21.12 -6.28
N ASN A 35 2.99 20.37 -7.34
CA ASN A 35 2.02 20.14 -8.42
C ASN A 35 2.30 18.83 -9.17
N GLN A 36 1.38 18.45 -10.06
CA GLN A 36 1.48 17.21 -10.84
C GLN A 36 2.67 17.19 -11.81
N GLU A 37 3.09 18.34 -12.34
CA GLU A 37 4.23 18.41 -13.25
C GLU A 37 5.52 18.05 -12.53
N GLU A 38 5.72 18.57 -11.32
CA GLU A 38 6.87 18.21 -10.48
C GLU A 38 6.82 16.74 -10.07
N ASN A 39 5.63 16.19 -9.74
CA ASN A 39 5.47 14.76 -9.48
C ASN A 39 5.92 13.91 -10.66
N ASN A 40 5.46 14.24 -11.87
CA ASN A 40 5.81 13.51 -13.08
C ASN A 40 7.30 13.57 -13.39
N LYS A 41 7.93 14.75 -13.25
CA LYS A 41 9.38 14.92 -13.44
C LYS A 41 10.18 14.10 -12.41
N CYS A 42 9.80 14.18 -11.15
CA CYS A 42 10.47 13.45 -10.06
C CYS A 42 10.31 11.94 -10.24
N LYS A 43 9.10 11.47 -10.54
CA LYS A 43 8.83 10.05 -10.80
C LYS A 43 9.68 9.52 -11.94
N LYS A 44 9.66 10.21 -13.08
CA LYS A 44 10.46 9.85 -14.26
C LYS A 44 11.97 9.81 -13.92
N PHE A 45 12.48 10.80 -13.21
CA PHE A 45 13.88 10.84 -12.80
C PHE A 45 14.24 9.61 -11.93
N ILE A 46 13.37 9.25 -10.98
CA ILE A 46 13.60 8.08 -10.13
C ILE A 46 13.61 6.80 -10.96
N GLU A 47 12.63 6.60 -11.84
CA GLU A 47 12.49 5.41 -12.68
C GLU A 47 13.67 5.24 -13.66
N GLU A 48 14.26 6.35 -14.14
CA GLU A 48 15.39 6.33 -15.09
C GLU A 48 16.75 6.12 -14.40
N ASN A 49 16.89 6.49 -13.13
CA ASN A 49 18.19 6.50 -12.46
C ASN A 49 18.36 5.45 -11.36
N PHE A 50 17.27 4.82 -10.90
CA PHE A 50 17.32 3.84 -9.82
C PHE A 50 16.59 2.56 -10.23
N THR A 51 17.26 1.43 -10.13
CA THR A 51 16.73 0.13 -10.54
C THR A 51 16.27 -0.74 -9.38
N ASP A 52 16.62 -0.37 -8.16
CA ASP A 52 16.41 -1.11 -6.92
C ASP A 52 15.28 -0.55 -6.04
N ILE A 53 14.57 0.46 -6.55
CA ILE A 53 13.41 1.06 -5.88
C ILE A 53 12.20 1.11 -6.80
N ASP A 54 11.02 1.10 -6.18
CA ASP A 54 9.73 1.32 -6.83
C ASP A 54 9.15 2.67 -6.39
N VAL A 55 8.55 3.40 -7.33
CA VAL A 55 7.89 4.67 -7.07
C VAL A 55 6.41 4.61 -7.45
N PHE A 56 5.55 5.00 -6.51
CA PHE A 56 4.11 5.00 -6.67
C PHE A 56 3.54 6.39 -6.46
N GLU A 57 2.62 6.81 -7.34
CA GLU A 57 1.80 7.99 -7.06
C GLU A 57 0.67 7.60 -6.12
N MET A 58 0.59 8.29 -5.00
CA MET A 58 -0.45 8.14 -4.00
C MET A 58 -1.32 9.38 -3.96
N MET A 59 -2.56 9.23 -3.57
CA MET A 59 -3.52 10.32 -3.40
C MET A 59 -4.29 10.15 -2.09
N ASP A 60 -4.47 11.26 -1.39
CA ASP A 60 -5.35 11.31 -0.22
C ASP A 60 -6.81 11.30 -0.69
N THR A 61 -7.55 10.29 -0.31
CA THR A 61 -8.96 10.10 -0.66
C THR A 61 -9.91 10.72 0.37
N ASP A 62 -9.46 10.90 1.61
CA ASP A 62 -10.30 11.29 2.74
C ASP A 62 -10.30 12.80 3.02
N SER A 63 -9.36 13.54 2.47
CA SER A 63 -9.31 14.99 2.67
C SER A 63 -10.02 15.77 1.55
N LYS A 64 -10.63 16.91 1.92
CA LYS A 64 -11.16 17.88 0.94
C LYS A 64 -10.08 18.40 -0.03
N ILE A 65 -8.81 18.27 0.37
CA ILE A 65 -7.64 18.61 -0.44
C ILE A 65 -7.03 17.28 -0.91
N LYS A 66 -7.38 16.83 -2.09
CA LYS A 66 -6.81 15.62 -2.73
C LYS A 66 -5.32 15.82 -3.00
N ARG A 67 -4.50 15.67 -1.97
CA ARG A 67 -3.04 15.78 -2.08
C ARG A 67 -2.49 14.52 -2.73
N LYS A 68 -1.62 14.74 -3.70
CA LYS A 68 -0.83 13.67 -4.29
C LYS A 68 0.59 13.71 -3.75
N TRP A 69 1.20 12.54 -3.62
CA TRP A 69 2.61 12.41 -3.27
C TRP A 69 3.22 11.19 -3.93
N LEU A 70 4.53 11.14 -3.99
CA LEU A 70 5.27 9.96 -4.42
C LEU A 70 5.68 9.14 -3.20
N ALA A 71 5.35 7.86 -3.21
CA ALA A 71 5.83 6.88 -2.25
C ALA A 71 6.94 6.06 -2.91
N ILE A 72 8.11 6.04 -2.28
CA ILE A 72 9.29 5.33 -2.74
C ILE A 72 9.56 4.19 -1.77
N ASN A 73 9.62 2.98 -2.30
CA ASN A 73 9.91 1.77 -1.54
C ASN A 73 11.11 1.05 -2.15
N PRO A 74 11.86 0.26 -1.39
CA PRO A 74 12.77 -0.71 -1.97
C PRO A 74 12.01 -1.63 -2.93
N LYS A 75 12.64 -1.95 -4.07
CA LYS A 75 12.05 -2.84 -5.07
C LYS A 75 11.72 -4.20 -4.45
N TYR A 76 10.64 -4.78 -4.91
CA TYR A 76 10.14 -6.08 -4.40
C TYR A 76 9.58 -6.06 -2.98
N ILE A 77 9.55 -4.93 -2.28
CA ILE A 77 8.85 -4.82 -1.00
C ILE A 77 7.39 -4.43 -1.27
N ASN A 78 6.51 -5.41 -1.17
CA ASN A 78 5.08 -5.25 -1.35
C ASN A 78 4.31 -6.08 -0.31
N LYS A 79 2.99 -5.95 -0.28
CA LYS A 79 2.15 -6.63 0.71
C LYS A 79 2.27 -8.16 0.64
N PHE A 80 2.47 -8.74 -0.56
CA PHE A 80 2.63 -10.18 -0.70
C PHE A 80 3.94 -10.69 -0.08
N VAL A 81 5.03 -9.95 -0.20
CA VAL A 81 6.29 -10.29 0.49
C VAL A 81 6.10 -10.31 2.00
N GLY A 82 5.35 -9.35 2.55
CA GLY A 82 4.98 -9.35 3.98
C GLY A 82 4.16 -10.60 4.37
N ILE A 83 3.20 -10.99 3.53
CA ILE A 83 2.41 -12.22 3.74
C ILE A 83 3.31 -13.45 3.71
N GLN A 84 4.20 -13.57 2.73
CA GLN A 84 5.15 -14.70 2.65
C GLN A 84 6.02 -14.80 3.90
N PHE A 85 6.52 -13.67 4.41
CA PHE A 85 7.30 -13.63 5.64
C PHE A 85 6.49 -14.13 6.85
N LEU A 86 5.24 -13.68 7.01
CA LEU A 86 4.36 -14.13 8.07
C LEU A 86 4.02 -15.62 7.93
N CYS A 87 3.67 -16.06 6.73
CA CYS A 87 3.37 -17.45 6.44
C CYS A 87 4.54 -18.37 6.79
N LYS A 88 5.77 -17.97 6.43
CA LYS A 88 6.99 -18.70 6.82
C LYS A 88 7.15 -18.78 8.34
N LYS A 89 6.93 -17.68 9.05
CA LYS A 89 7.02 -17.66 10.53
C LYS A 89 5.96 -18.53 11.21
N LEU A 90 4.75 -18.56 10.65
CA LEU A 90 3.61 -19.30 11.20
C LEU A 90 3.52 -20.73 10.68
N ASN A 91 4.41 -21.15 9.79
CA ASN A 91 4.37 -22.45 9.08
C ASN A 91 3.03 -22.69 8.36
N ILE A 92 2.55 -21.67 7.66
CA ILE A 92 1.31 -21.68 6.87
C ILE A 92 1.66 -21.53 5.40
N ASP A 93 0.98 -22.29 4.51
CA ASP A 93 1.08 -22.07 3.07
C ASP A 93 0.30 -20.80 2.67
N THR A 94 0.87 -19.98 1.77
CA THR A 94 0.18 -18.81 1.20
C THR A 94 -1.14 -19.16 0.52
N LYS A 95 -1.30 -20.42 0.07
CA LYS A 95 -2.56 -20.94 -0.48
C LYS A 95 -3.70 -21.03 0.55
N ASN A 96 -3.36 -21.02 1.83
CA ASN A 96 -4.31 -21.04 2.94
C ASN A 96 -4.61 -19.64 3.48
N VAL A 97 -4.20 -18.59 2.76
CA VAL A 97 -4.42 -17.20 3.14
C VAL A 97 -5.58 -16.61 2.36
N ILE A 98 -6.46 -15.92 3.05
CA ILE A 98 -7.45 -15.00 2.47
C ILE A 98 -6.90 -13.59 2.64
N PHE A 99 -6.91 -12.81 1.58
CA PHE A 99 -6.45 -11.42 1.59
C PHE A 99 -7.49 -10.51 0.97
N PHE A 100 -7.83 -9.43 1.66
CA PHE A 100 -8.74 -8.39 1.19
C PHE A 100 -7.96 -7.17 0.73
N GLY A 101 -8.35 -6.60 -0.41
CA GLY A 101 -7.68 -5.42 -0.97
C GLY A 101 -8.58 -4.57 -1.85
N ASP A 102 -8.20 -3.31 -2.05
CA ASP A 102 -8.97 -2.35 -2.82
C ASP A 102 -8.14 -1.53 -3.81
N SER A 103 -6.82 -1.53 -3.67
CA SER A 103 -5.89 -0.65 -4.38
C SER A 103 -4.84 -1.41 -5.20
N THR A 104 -4.16 -0.71 -6.08
CA THR A 104 -3.11 -1.30 -6.94
C THR A 104 -1.95 -1.92 -6.17
N ASN A 105 -1.63 -1.42 -4.98
CA ASN A 105 -0.60 -1.99 -4.10
C ASN A 105 -1.01 -3.34 -3.47
N ASP A 106 -2.29 -3.74 -3.62
CA ASP A 106 -2.83 -5.02 -3.17
C ASP A 106 -2.74 -6.11 -4.25
N LEU A 107 -2.55 -5.73 -5.51
CA LEU A 107 -2.62 -6.64 -6.66
C LEU A 107 -1.71 -7.87 -6.52
N MET A 108 -0.47 -7.69 -6.04
CA MET A 108 0.45 -8.81 -5.87
C MET A 108 -0.06 -9.80 -4.81
N ALA A 109 -0.66 -9.32 -3.74
CA ALA A 109 -1.25 -10.17 -2.72
C ALA A 109 -2.53 -10.84 -3.24
N ILE A 110 -3.44 -10.08 -3.84
CA ILE A 110 -4.69 -10.58 -4.45
C ILE A 110 -4.43 -11.75 -5.39
N LYS A 111 -3.41 -11.63 -6.27
CA LYS A 111 -3.10 -12.65 -7.28
C LYS A 111 -2.46 -13.92 -6.72
N ASN A 112 -1.71 -13.82 -5.63
CA ASN A 112 -0.78 -14.86 -5.22
C ASN A 112 -1.13 -15.58 -3.91
N VAL A 113 -2.15 -15.14 -3.18
CA VAL A 113 -2.70 -15.85 -2.02
C VAL A 113 -3.71 -16.92 -2.43
N GLY A 114 -4.13 -17.75 -1.47
CA GLY A 114 -5.15 -18.76 -1.68
C GLY A 114 -6.47 -18.19 -2.15
N VAL A 115 -7.01 -17.17 -1.49
CA VAL A 115 -8.22 -16.44 -1.87
C VAL A 115 -7.95 -14.95 -1.78
N GLY A 116 -7.75 -14.31 -2.93
CA GLY A 116 -7.73 -12.85 -3.05
C GLY A 116 -9.14 -12.32 -3.22
N VAL A 117 -9.57 -11.45 -2.32
CA VAL A 117 -10.91 -10.86 -2.28
C VAL A 117 -10.80 -9.36 -2.53
N ALA A 118 -11.42 -8.87 -3.60
CA ALA A 118 -11.53 -7.43 -3.84
C ALA A 118 -12.70 -6.85 -3.04
N MET A 119 -12.47 -5.69 -2.43
CA MET A 119 -13.54 -4.93 -1.80
C MET A 119 -14.49 -4.35 -2.85
N GLY A 120 -15.75 -4.13 -2.52
CA GLY A 120 -16.75 -3.56 -3.41
C GLY A 120 -16.39 -2.17 -3.93
N ASN A 121 -15.68 -1.38 -3.12
CA ASN A 121 -15.10 -0.09 -3.50
C ASN A 121 -13.73 -0.18 -4.18
N ALA A 122 -13.21 -1.40 -4.47
CA ALA A 122 -11.92 -1.58 -5.10
C ALA A 122 -11.89 -1.05 -6.54
N LEU A 123 -10.69 -0.69 -6.99
CA LEU A 123 -10.43 -0.37 -8.39
C LEU A 123 -10.76 -1.55 -9.31
N ASP A 124 -11.23 -1.29 -10.51
CA ASP A 124 -11.63 -2.32 -11.47
C ASP A 124 -10.51 -3.34 -11.73
N ILE A 125 -9.27 -2.85 -11.89
CA ILE A 125 -8.10 -3.71 -12.06
C ILE A 125 -7.88 -4.69 -10.88
N VAL A 126 -8.27 -4.33 -9.67
CA VAL A 126 -8.18 -5.21 -8.48
C VAL A 126 -9.29 -6.25 -8.54
N LYS A 127 -10.52 -5.85 -8.86
CA LYS A 127 -11.68 -6.76 -9.02
C LYS A 127 -11.45 -7.79 -10.12
N GLU A 128 -10.91 -7.37 -11.26
CA GLU A 128 -10.59 -8.26 -12.39
C GLU A 128 -9.55 -9.34 -12.07
N ASN A 129 -8.70 -9.09 -11.06
CA ASN A 129 -7.63 -9.99 -10.66
C ASN A 129 -7.90 -10.74 -9.36
N ALA A 130 -9.02 -10.49 -8.70
CA ALA A 130 -9.44 -11.18 -7.50
C ALA A 130 -10.19 -12.48 -7.84
N LYS A 131 -10.15 -13.45 -6.93
CA LYS A 131 -11.00 -14.65 -7.02
C LYS A 131 -12.43 -14.37 -6.66
N GLU A 132 -12.64 -13.47 -5.72
CA GLU A 132 -13.93 -13.08 -5.18
C GLU A 132 -14.03 -11.56 -5.05
N VAL A 133 -15.24 -11.05 -5.11
CA VAL A 133 -15.55 -9.64 -4.81
C VAL A 133 -16.58 -9.62 -3.69
N THR A 134 -16.31 -8.85 -2.65
CA THR A 134 -17.24 -8.64 -1.54
C THR A 134 -17.87 -7.25 -1.58
N LEU A 135 -18.63 -6.88 -0.55
CA LEU A 135 -19.21 -5.55 -0.41
C LEU A 135 -18.12 -4.51 -0.10
N SER A 136 -18.48 -3.24 -0.12
CA SER A 136 -17.57 -2.13 0.19
C SER A 136 -17.16 -2.11 1.67
N ASN A 137 -16.15 -1.31 1.98
CA ASN A 137 -15.75 -1.05 3.36
C ASN A 137 -16.88 -0.39 4.19
N GLU A 138 -17.73 0.43 3.57
CA GLU A 138 -18.88 1.07 4.23
C GLU A 138 -20.03 0.07 4.51
N GLU A 139 -20.09 -1.03 3.77
CA GLU A 139 -21.07 -2.10 3.90
C GLU A 139 -20.55 -3.29 4.71
N ASN A 140 -19.45 -3.13 5.44
CA ASN A 140 -18.80 -4.19 6.22
C ASN A 140 -18.42 -5.45 5.39
N GLY A 141 -17.95 -5.23 4.16
CA GLY A 141 -17.68 -6.31 3.20
C GLY A 141 -16.82 -7.45 3.71
N ILE A 142 -15.81 -7.18 4.56
CA ILE A 142 -14.97 -8.22 5.16
C ILE A 142 -15.80 -9.12 6.07
N ALA A 143 -16.63 -8.54 6.95
CA ALA A 143 -17.48 -9.31 7.87
C ALA A 143 -18.46 -10.18 7.12
N VAL A 144 -19.16 -9.60 6.13
CA VAL A 144 -20.12 -10.34 5.28
C VAL A 144 -19.45 -11.52 4.56
N PHE A 145 -18.26 -11.34 4.04
CA PHE A 145 -17.51 -12.42 3.39
C PHE A 145 -17.16 -13.55 4.37
N LEU A 146 -16.69 -13.21 5.56
CA LEU A 146 -16.31 -14.19 6.59
C LEU A 146 -17.52 -14.96 7.13
N GLU A 147 -18.65 -14.29 7.36
CA GLU A 147 -19.91 -14.92 7.77
C GLU A 147 -20.42 -15.93 6.72
N LYS A 148 -20.31 -15.58 5.43
CA LYS A 148 -20.63 -16.50 4.33
C LYS A 148 -19.76 -17.75 4.40
N LEU A 149 -18.44 -17.60 4.56
CA LEU A 149 -17.51 -18.73 4.68
C LEU A 149 -17.80 -19.63 5.88
N GLU A 150 -18.25 -19.08 6.99
CA GLU A 150 -18.63 -19.87 8.17
C GLU A 150 -19.91 -20.67 7.94
N SER A 151 -20.86 -20.12 7.19
CA SER A 151 -22.13 -20.79 6.88
C SER A 151 -22.02 -21.94 5.87
N GLU A 152 -20.92 -21.99 5.10
CA GLU A 152 -20.64 -23.00 4.08
C GLU A 152 -19.83 -24.21 4.63
N LYS A 153 -19.48 -24.21 5.93
CA LYS A 153 -18.79 -25.32 6.62
C LYS A 153 -19.78 -26.31 7.20
#